data_1e683eb64aea95d3b7b3055bf7638e99
#
_entry.id   1e683eb64aea95d3b7b3055bf7638e99
#
_cell.length_a   1.000
_cell.length_b   1.000
_cell.length_c   1.000
_cell.angle_alpha   90.00
_cell.angle_beta   90.00
_cell.angle_gamma   90.00
#
_symmetry.space_group_name_H-M   'P 1'
#
loop_
_entity.id
_entity.type
_entity.pdbx_description
1 polymer ?
#
loop_
_entity_poly.entity_id
_entity_poly.type
_entity_poly.pdbx_seq_one_letter_code
_entity_poly.pdbx_strand_id
1 'polypeptide(L)'
;MSEKPFVHLHLHTEYSLLDGATRIDTLFDACKEKNMPAVAITDHGNMYGAYHFYCLAKKKGIKPIIGCEFYMADDLTVKSGDVKREFNHLVLIAKNNTGYKNLVKLNSIGFVDGYYYKPRIDFKTLSQHSEGLICLSACIAGQLPRLLRDGMWEEARKLVKQYLSLIHISEPTRLGMI
;
A
#
# COMPACT_ATOMS: atom_id res chain seq x y z
N MET A 1 15.62 -3.31 -29.11
CA MET A 1 14.34 -3.01 -28.45
C MET A 1 14.67 -2.22 -27.19
N SER A 2 14.20 -0.99 -27.01
CA SER A 2 14.44 -0.26 -25.77
C SER A 2 13.70 -1.00 -24.66
N GLU A 3 14.43 -1.49 -23.67
CA GLU A 3 13.80 -2.05 -22.46
C GLU A 3 12.86 -1.01 -21.84
N LYS A 4 11.61 -1.40 -21.60
CA LYS A 4 10.69 -0.52 -20.90
C LYS A 4 11.21 -0.30 -19.48
N PRO A 5 11.28 0.92 -18.98
CA PRO A 5 11.80 1.19 -17.66
C PRO A 5 10.90 0.53 -16.60
N PHE A 6 11.54 -0.10 -15.62
CA PHE A 6 10.85 -0.72 -14.49
C PHE A 6 10.56 0.32 -13.39
N VAL A 7 9.43 0.15 -12.69
CA VAL A 7 9.04 0.99 -11.54
C VAL A 7 8.55 0.10 -10.40
N HIS A 8 9.18 0.19 -9.24
CA HIS A 8 8.67 -0.45 -8.02
C HIS A 8 7.44 0.30 -7.51
N LEU A 9 6.28 -0.37 -7.45
CA LEU A 9 5.03 0.17 -6.91
C LEU A 9 4.74 -0.31 -5.48
N HIS A 10 5.48 -1.27 -4.97
CA HIS A 10 5.39 -1.80 -3.62
C HIS A 10 6.80 -1.90 -3.03
N LEU A 11 7.13 -1.00 -2.10
CA LEU A 11 8.48 -0.87 -1.53
C LEU A 11 8.37 -0.38 -0.09
N HIS A 12 9.10 -1.05 0.80
CA HIS A 12 9.21 -0.72 2.21
C HIS A 12 10.56 -0.04 2.48
N THR A 13 10.49 1.09 3.20
CA THR A 13 11.69 1.83 3.62
C THR A 13 12.03 1.52 5.08
N GLU A 14 13.07 2.17 5.62
CA GLU A 14 13.43 2.11 7.03
C GLU A 14 12.29 2.53 7.99
N TYR A 15 11.23 3.13 7.49
CA TYR A 15 10.02 3.44 8.26
C TYR A 15 9.05 2.26 8.41
N SER A 16 9.30 1.15 7.71
CA SER A 16 8.72 -0.17 7.99
C SER A 16 9.59 -0.88 9.04
N LEU A 17 9.50 -0.45 10.30
CA LEU A 17 10.49 -0.64 11.37
C LEU A 17 10.93 -2.09 11.64
N LEU A 18 10.14 -3.09 11.28
CA LEU A 18 10.46 -4.49 11.56
C LEU A 18 11.21 -5.20 10.43
N ASP A 19 11.03 -4.75 9.18
CA ASP A 19 11.49 -5.48 7.99
C ASP A 19 11.98 -4.60 6.84
N GLY A 20 11.78 -3.27 6.91
CA GLY A 20 12.23 -2.34 5.90
C GLY A 20 13.72 -2.03 6.00
N ALA A 21 14.52 -2.52 5.04
CA ALA A 21 15.96 -2.28 4.98
C ALA A 21 16.35 -1.14 4.00
N THR A 22 15.42 -0.69 3.16
CA THR A 22 15.70 0.32 2.15
C THR A 22 15.79 1.71 2.76
N ARG A 23 16.96 2.34 2.69
CA ARG A 23 17.16 3.71 3.16
C ARG A 23 16.74 4.72 2.09
N ILE A 24 15.91 5.70 2.46
CA ILE A 24 15.44 6.74 1.54
C ILE A 24 16.60 7.53 0.97
N ASP A 25 17.65 7.81 1.77
CA ASP A 25 18.80 8.59 1.35
C ASP A 25 19.56 7.99 0.16
N THR A 26 19.61 6.66 0.06
CA THR A 26 20.36 5.94 -0.98
C THR A 26 19.46 5.37 -2.09
N LEU A 27 18.15 5.28 -1.85
CA LEU A 27 17.20 4.70 -2.77
C LEU A 27 17.20 5.37 -4.15
N PHE A 28 17.22 6.70 -4.17
CA PHE A 28 17.13 7.45 -5.44
C PHE A 28 18.39 7.36 -6.28
N ASP A 29 19.56 7.15 -5.66
CA ASP A 29 20.80 6.91 -6.38
C ASP A 29 20.75 5.52 -7.03
N ALA A 30 20.28 4.51 -6.33
CA ALA A 30 20.03 3.18 -6.91
C ALA A 30 18.98 3.21 -8.03
N CYS A 31 17.93 4.04 -7.92
CA CYS A 31 16.97 4.24 -9.01
C CYS A 31 17.62 4.80 -10.27
N LYS A 32 18.54 5.78 -10.12
CA LYS A 32 19.29 6.34 -11.25
C LYS A 32 20.20 5.32 -11.90
N GLU A 33 20.99 4.59 -11.12
CA GLU A 33 21.87 3.54 -11.61
C GLU A 33 21.12 2.46 -12.42
N LYS A 34 19.88 2.17 -12.00
CA LYS A 34 19.02 1.17 -12.66
C LYS A 34 18.07 1.77 -13.72
N ASN A 35 18.23 3.04 -14.09
CA ASN A 35 17.37 3.74 -15.04
C ASN A 35 15.87 3.67 -14.69
N MET A 36 15.51 3.69 -13.40
CA MET A 36 14.15 3.75 -12.94
C MET A 36 13.64 5.20 -12.92
N PRO A 37 12.61 5.58 -13.69
CA PRO A 37 12.12 6.95 -13.77
C PRO A 37 11.27 7.36 -12.56
N ALA A 38 10.78 6.37 -11.82
CA ALA A 38 9.87 6.55 -10.68
C ALA A 38 10.05 5.41 -9.67
N VAL A 39 9.63 5.65 -8.43
CA VAL A 39 9.58 4.64 -7.37
C VAL A 39 8.50 5.00 -6.37
N ALA A 40 7.82 4.00 -5.81
CA ALA A 40 6.84 4.18 -4.75
C ALA A 40 7.46 4.05 -3.35
N ILE A 41 6.81 4.69 -2.37
CA ILE A 41 6.93 4.38 -0.95
C ILE A 41 5.58 3.84 -0.48
N THR A 42 5.59 2.65 0.14
CA THR A 42 4.39 1.94 0.60
C THR A 42 4.65 1.24 1.93
N ASP A 43 5.13 1.99 2.92
CA ASP A 43 5.48 1.46 4.23
C ASP A 43 4.28 0.86 4.97
N HIS A 44 4.54 -0.07 5.88
CA HIS A 44 3.54 -0.78 6.67
C HIS A 44 2.78 0.14 7.61
N GLY A 45 1.51 0.39 7.30
CA GLY A 45 0.55 1.09 8.15
C GLY A 45 0.89 2.54 8.46
N ASN A 46 1.88 3.14 7.80
CA ASN A 46 2.28 4.50 8.08
C ASN A 46 2.75 5.28 6.85
N MET A 47 2.81 6.59 6.99
CA MET A 47 3.31 7.53 5.97
C MET A 47 4.44 8.42 6.53
N TYR A 48 5.18 7.96 7.53
CA TYR A 48 6.18 8.77 8.23
C TYR A 48 7.28 9.27 7.31
N GLY A 49 7.74 8.42 6.39
CA GLY A 49 8.77 8.76 5.40
C GLY A 49 8.28 9.58 4.21
N ALA A 50 6.98 9.75 4.00
CA ALA A 50 6.42 10.28 2.76
C ALA A 50 6.94 11.67 2.38
N TYR A 51 7.04 12.59 3.35
CA TYR A 51 7.54 13.94 3.10
C TYR A 51 9.02 13.97 2.77
N HIS A 52 9.83 13.26 3.54
CA HIS A 52 11.28 13.13 3.28
C HIS A 52 11.53 12.49 1.89
N PHE A 53 10.82 11.40 1.60
CA PHE A 53 10.86 10.73 0.32
C PHE A 53 10.51 11.68 -0.85
N TYR A 54 9.42 12.44 -0.73
CA TYR A 54 9.00 13.41 -1.74
C TYR A 54 10.07 14.47 -2.00
N CYS A 55 10.58 15.12 -0.93
CA CYS A 55 11.59 16.17 -1.05
C CYS A 55 12.87 15.67 -1.71
N LEU A 56 13.33 14.49 -1.32
CA LEU A 56 14.56 13.93 -1.86
C LEU A 56 14.39 13.46 -3.32
N ALA A 57 13.22 12.86 -3.64
CA ALA A 57 12.87 12.49 -5.02
C ALA A 57 12.90 13.69 -5.97
N LYS A 58 12.31 14.80 -5.56
CA LYS A 58 12.32 16.07 -6.32
C LYS A 58 13.75 16.57 -6.54
N LYS A 59 14.57 16.55 -5.49
CA LYS A 59 15.99 16.94 -5.59
C LYS A 59 16.80 16.04 -6.52
N LYS A 60 16.49 14.74 -6.53
CA LYS A 60 17.19 13.74 -7.36
C LYS A 60 16.60 13.61 -8.78
N GLY A 61 15.45 14.25 -9.09
CA GLY A 61 14.81 14.19 -10.40
C GLY A 61 14.13 12.84 -10.70
N ILE A 62 13.78 12.06 -9.68
CA ILE A 62 13.00 10.82 -9.78
C ILE A 62 11.55 11.12 -9.42
N LYS A 63 10.59 10.55 -10.15
CA LYS A 63 9.17 10.74 -9.86
C LYS A 63 8.77 9.97 -8.59
N PRO A 64 8.37 10.65 -7.50
CA PRO A 64 7.85 9.97 -6.31
C PRO A 64 6.42 9.48 -6.54
N ILE A 65 6.13 8.28 -6.07
CA ILE A 65 4.79 7.72 -6.00
C ILE A 65 4.50 7.48 -4.52
N ILE A 66 3.47 8.15 -3.99
CA ILE A 66 3.15 8.09 -2.56
C ILE A 66 2.03 7.08 -2.33
N GLY A 67 2.25 6.15 -1.44
CA GLY A 67 1.31 5.12 -1.02
C GLY A 67 1.53 4.69 0.42
N CYS A 68 0.79 3.68 0.82
CA CYS A 68 0.91 3.01 2.11
C CYS A 68 0.38 1.59 1.97
N GLU A 69 1.00 0.62 2.64
CA GLU A 69 0.45 -0.71 2.82
C GLU A 69 -0.40 -0.74 4.09
N PHE A 70 -1.71 -0.74 3.91
CA PHE A 70 -2.67 -0.73 5.02
C PHE A 70 -2.93 -2.13 5.57
N TYR A 71 -3.23 -2.18 6.86
CA TYR A 71 -3.78 -3.36 7.51
C TYR A 71 -5.30 -3.32 7.44
N MET A 72 -5.90 -4.28 6.73
CA MET A 72 -7.35 -4.39 6.58
C MET A 72 -7.92 -5.28 7.67
N ALA A 73 -8.91 -4.76 8.42
CA ALA A 73 -9.76 -5.50 9.34
C ALA A 73 -11.15 -5.72 8.72
N ASP A 74 -11.88 -6.70 9.20
CA ASP A 74 -13.28 -6.90 8.82
C ASP A 74 -14.17 -5.79 9.39
N ASP A 75 -13.89 -5.38 10.64
CA ASP A 75 -14.57 -4.29 11.35
C ASP A 75 -13.58 -3.58 12.29
N LEU A 76 -13.46 -2.25 12.18
CA LEU A 76 -12.59 -1.43 13.02
C LEU A 76 -12.99 -1.40 14.49
N THR A 77 -14.28 -1.56 14.78
CA THR A 77 -14.82 -1.41 16.13
C THR A 77 -14.48 -2.59 17.03
N VAL A 78 -14.20 -3.75 16.43
CA VAL A 78 -13.86 -4.96 17.17
C VAL A 78 -12.39 -4.91 17.62
N LYS A 79 -12.19 -4.78 18.94
CA LYS A 79 -10.85 -4.63 19.57
C LYS A 79 -10.62 -5.65 20.70
N SER A 80 -11.41 -6.72 20.80
CA SER A 80 -11.31 -7.71 21.88
C SER A 80 -11.69 -9.10 21.40
N GLY A 81 -11.36 -10.12 22.21
CA GLY A 81 -11.78 -11.50 21.99
C GLY A 81 -11.01 -12.21 20.88
N ASP A 82 -11.70 -13.03 20.13
CA ASP A 82 -11.15 -13.91 19.10
C ASP A 82 -10.79 -13.22 17.78
N VAL A 83 -10.58 -11.89 17.80
CA VAL A 83 -10.09 -11.20 16.61
C VAL A 83 -8.72 -11.76 16.26
N LYS A 84 -8.65 -12.48 15.16
CA LYS A 84 -7.39 -12.98 14.63
C LYS A 84 -6.42 -11.80 14.52
N ARG A 85 -5.25 -11.93 15.11
CA ARG A 85 -4.17 -10.92 15.02
C ARG A 85 -3.56 -10.85 13.62
N GLU A 86 -4.10 -11.62 12.70
CA GLU A 86 -3.70 -11.63 11.29
C GLU A 86 -4.55 -10.62 10.53
N PHE A 87 -3.91 -9.54 10.11
CA PHE A 87 -4.53 -8.52 9.27
C PHE A 87 -4.18 -8.77 7.82
N ASN A 88 -5.13 -8.51 6.93
CA ASN A 88 -4.87 -8.56 5.49
C ASN A 88 -4.15 -7.28 5.06
N HIS A 89 -3.16 -7.41 4.20
CA HIS A 89 -2.46 -6.28 3.61
C HIS A 89 -3.16 -5.77 2.35
N LEU A 90 -3.20 -4.46 2.19
CA LEU A 90 -3.72 -3.79 1.01
C LEU A 90 -2.85 -2.57 0.69
N VAL A 91 -2.27 -2.53 -0.50
CA VAL A 91 -1.48 -1.36 -0.92
C VAL A 91 -2.38 -0.34 -1.59
N LEU A 92 -2.35 0.89 -1.10
CA LEU A 92 -3.03 2.03 -1.69
C LEU A 92 -2.02 3.09 -2.11
N ILE A 93 -2.20 3.61 -3.33
CA ILE A 93 -1.32 4.61 -3.94
C ILE A 93 -2.15 5.85 -4.33
N ALA A 94 -1.62 7.03 -4.08
CA ALA A 94 -2.24 8.27 -4.52
C ALA A 94 -2.05 8.48 -6.03
N LYS A 95 -3.15 8.58 -6.77
CA LYS A 95 -3.17 8.95 -8.18
C LYS A 95 -3.01 10.46 -8.38
N ASN A 96 -3.51 11.26 -7.43
CA ASN A 96 -3.55 12.71 -7.45
C ASN A 96 -3.60 13.28 -6.02
N ASN A 97 -3.73 14.62 -5.89
CA ASN A 97 -3.80 15.29 -4.59
C ASN A 97 -5.02 14.88 -3.75
N THR A 98 -6.16 14.58 -4.36
CA THR A 98 -7.32 14.04 -3.62
C THR A 98 -6.97 12.69 -3.01
N GLY A 99 -6.38 11.79 -3.79
CA GLY A 99 -5.90 10.50 -3.29
C GLY A 99 -4.86 10.63 -2.18
N TYR A 100 -3.93 11.58 -2.29
CA TYR A 100 -2.97 11.84 -1.21
C TYR A 100 -3.66 12.26 0.10
N LYS A 101 -4.63 13.18 0.04
CA LYS A 101 -5.42 13.60 1.21
C LYS A 101 -6.20 12.41 1.80
N ASN A 102 -6.75 11.56 0.95
CA ASN A 102 -7.45 10.35 1.37
C ASN A 102 -6.52 9.33 2.02
N LEU A 103 -5.29 9.13 1.50
CA LEU A 103 -4.27 8.30 2.18
C LEU A 103 -3.96 8.83 3.58
N VAL A 104 -3.73 10.14 3.71
CA VAL A 104 -3.48 10.77 5.02
C VAL A 104 -4.66 10.58 5.97
N LYS A 105 -5.88 10.74 5.46
CA LYS A 105 -7.10 10.55 6.26
C LYS A 105 -7.26 9.10 6.72
N LEU A 106 -7.12 8.13 5.81
CA LEU A 106 -7.16 6.70 6.11
C LEU A 106 -6.09 6.31 7.13
N ASN A 107 -4.87 6.80 6.95
CA ASN A 107 -3.77 6.55 7.88
C ASN A 107 -4.09 7.10 9.28
N SER A 108 -4.62 8.32 9.37
CA SER A 108 -5.04 8.93 10.65
C SER A 108 -6.15 8.14 11.33
N ILE A 109 -7.18 7.70 10.58
CA ILE A 109 -8.25 6.84 11.10
C ILE A 109 -7.67 5.52 11.62
N GLY A 110 -6.73 4.92 10.90
CA GLY A 110 -6.06 3.69 11.33
C GLY A 110 -5.40 3.83 12.70
N PHE A 111 -4.75 4.98 12.97
CA PHE A 111 -4.11 5.23 14.26
C PHE A 111 -5.07 5.65 15.38
N VAL A 112 -6.06 6.49 15.07
CA VAL A 112 -6.97 7.05 16.08
C VAL A 112 -8.10 6.08 16.42
N ASP A 113 -8.79 5.60 15.40
CA ASP A 113 -10.02 4.81 15.58
C ASP A 113 -9.76 3.30 15.44
N GLY A 114 -8.90 2.93 14.50
CA GLY A 114 -8.68 1.53 14.10
C GLY A 114 -7.57 0.79 14.84
N TYR A 115 -6.84 1.45 15.74
CA TYR A 115 -5.66 0.84 16.36
C TYR A 115 -6.02 -0.33 17.28
N TYR A 116 -5.53 -1.50 16.90
CA TYR A 116 -5.53 -2.70 17.72
C TYR A 116 -4.35 -3.57 17.29
N TYR A 117 -3.25 -3.56 18.04
CA TYR A 117 -1.91 -4.06 17.70
C TYR A 117 -1.27 -3.41 16.47
N LYS A 118 -2.07 -3.03 15.47
CA LYS A 118 -1.66 -2.34 14.24
C LYS A 118 -2.68 -1.25 13.90
N PRO A 119 -2.29 -0.18 13.17
CA PRO A 119 -3.22 0.80 12.64
C PRO A 119 -4.03 0.18 11.51
N ARG A 120 -5.31 -0.09 11.73
CA ARG A 120 -6.20 -0.82 10.80
C ARG A 120 -7.21 0.11 10.15
N ILE A 121 -7.59 -0.23 8.94
CA ILE A 121 -8.79 0.30 8.28
C ILE A 121 -9.72 -0.85 7.91
N ASP A 122 -10.98 -0.57 7.62
CA ASP A 122 -11.93 -1.54 7.09
C ASP A 122 -12.46 -1.10 5.71
N PHE A 123 -13.23 -1.98 5.10
CA PHE A 123 -13.81 -1.71 3.78
C PHE A 123 -14.78 -0.51 3.80
N LYS A 124 -15.52 -0.32 4.88
CA LYS A 124 -16.44 0.81 5.06
C LYS A 124 -15.68 2.14 5.06
N THR A 125 -14.61 2.22 5.84
CA THR A 125 -13.76 3.42 5.91
C THR A 125 -13.08 3.69 4.57
N LEU A 126 -12.56 2.64 3.91
CA LEU A 126 -11.95 2.75 2.59
C LEU A 126 -12.95 3.27 1.56
N SER A 127 -14.19 2.78 1.56
CA SER A 127 -15.22 3.22 0.59
C SER A 127 -15.55 4.72 0.69
N GLN A 128 -15.45 5.29 1.89
CA GLN A 128 -15.69 6.71 2.13
C GLN A 128 -14.52 7.61 1.68
N HIS A 129 -13.33 7.04 1.47
CA HIS A 129 -12.09 7.76 1.18
C HIS A 129 -11.33 7.16 -0.01
N SER A 130 -12.03 6.56 -0.98
CA SER A 130 -11.41 5.86 -2.12
C SER A 130 -11.07 6.75 -3.30
N GLU A 131 -11.64 7.94 -3.41
CA GLU A 131 -11.42 8.84 -4.55
C GLU A 131 -9.94 9.18 -4.72
N GLY A 132 -9.47 9.09 -5.97
CA GLY A 132 -8.08 9.41 -6.32
C GLY A 132 -7.05 8.39 -5.85
N LEU A 133 -7.47 7.20 -5.40
CA LEU A 133 -6.60 6.10 -5.03
C LEU A 133 -6.47 5.06 -6.16
N ILE A 134 -5.37 4.35 -6.14
CA ILE A 134 -5.11 3.10 -6.88
C ILE A 134 -4.87 2.02 -5.85
N CYS A 135 -5.50 0.86 -6.03
CA CYS A 135 -5.38 -0.29 -5.13
C CYS A 135 -4.56 -1.40 -5.79
N LEU A 136 -3.63 -1.98 -5.03
CA LEU A 136 -2.90 -3.20 -5.39
C LEU A 136 -3.22 -4.29 -4.37
N SER A 137 -3.20 -5.54 -4.81
CA SER A 137 -3.56 -6.70 -3.98
C SER A 137 -2.57 -7.01 -2.85
N ALA A 138 -1.50 -6.24 -2.73
CA ALA A 138 -0.39 -6.41 -1.80
C ALA A 138 0.42 -7.72 -2.01
N CYS A 139 0.94 -8.27 -0.94
CA CYS A 139 1.76 -9.49 -0.93
C CYS A 139 0.91 -10.74 -0.59
N ILE A 140 1.55 -11.87 -0.30
CA ILE A 140 0.89 -13.13 0.11
C ILE A 140 0.01 -12.97 1.37
N ALA A 141 0.25 -11.94 2.17
CA ALA A 141 -0.59 -11.60 3.32
C ALA A 141 -1.85 -10.79 2.95
N GLY A 142 -2.03 -10.42 1.68
CA GLY A 142 -3.25 -9.79 1.19
C GLY A 142 -4.44 -10.75 1.21
N GLN A 143 -5.66 -10.20 1.35
CA GLN A 143 -6.89 -10.99 1.38
C GLN A 143 -7.10 -11.76 0.05
N LEU A 144 -6.92 -11.10 -1.07
CA LEU A 144 -7.07 -11.74 -2.39
C LEU A 144 -6.07 -12.88 -2.61
N PRO A 145 -4.75 -12.70 -2.42
CA PRO A 145 -3.80 -13.81 -2.52
C PRO A 145 -4.09 -14.98 -1.57
N ARG A 146 -4.57 -14.72 -0.35
CA ARG A 146 -4.96 -15.78 0.59
C ARG A 146 -6.14 -16.60 0.07
N LEU A 147 -7.21 -15.94 -0.41
CA LEU A 147 -8.37 -16.62 -1.00
C LEU A 147 -7.97 -17.50 -2.20
N LEU A 148 -7.11 -16.99 -3.08
CA LEU A 148 -6.63 -17.74 -4.24
C LEU A 148 -5.79 -18.96 -3.84
N ARG A 149 -4.89 -18.81 -2.86
CA ARG A 149 -4.07 -19.90 -2.33
C ARG A 149 -4.93 -21.01 -1.71
N ASP A 150 -5.99 -20.60 -1.01
CA ASP A 150 -6.89 -21.54 -0.31
C ASP A 150 -7.99 -22.11 -1.23
N GLY A 151 -7.93 -21.82 -2.55
CA GLY A 151 -8.86 -22.36 -3.56
C GLY A 151 -10.25 -21.72 -3.55
N MET A 152 -10.44 -20.61 -2.84
CA MET A 152 -11.71 -19.90 -2.66
C MET A 152 -11.96 -18.93 -3.83
N TRP A 153 -12.13 -19.46 -5.04
CA TRP A 153 -12.19 -18.67 -6.27
C TRP A 153 -13.39 -17.74 -6.37
N GLU A 154 -14.56 -18.18 -5.90
CA GLU A 154 -15.78 -17.36 -5.96
C GLU A 154 -15.74 -16.20 -4.97
N GLU A 155 -15.18 -16.42 -3.78
CA GLU A 155 -14.93 -15.37 -2.78
C GLU A 155 -13.90 -14.37 -3.30
N ALA A 156 -12.83 -14.85 -3.94
CA ALA A 156 -11.84 -14.01 -4.57
C ALA A 156 -12.46 -13.12 -5.66
N ARG A 157 -13.34 -13.69 -6.52
CA ARG A 157 -14.08 -12.93 -7.54
C ARG A 157 -14.99 -11.86 -6.93
N LYS A 158 -15.69 -12.18 -5.85
CA LYS A 158 -16.56 -11.22 -5.14
C LYS A 158 -15.73 -10.08 -4.58
N LEU A 159 -14.60 -10.39 -3.93
CA LEU A 159 -13.69 -9.40 -3.38
C LEU A 159 -13.15 -8.46 -4.46
N VAL A 160 -12.69 -9.01 -5.59
CA VAL A 160 -12.21 -8.19 -6.72
C VAL A 160 -13.30 -7.26 -7.23
N LYS A 161 -14.53 -7.74 -7.41
CA LYS A 161 -15.66 -6.90 -7.82
C LYS A 161 -15.95 -5.77 -6.82
N GLN A 162 -15.85 -6.04 -5.52
CA GLN A 162 -15.99 -5.01 -4.49
C GLN A 162 -14.92 -3.91 -4.64
N TYR A 163 -13.65 -4.28 -4.78
CA TYR A 163 -12.58 -3.30 -4.97
C TYR A 163 -12.75 -2.53 -6.30
N LEU A 164 -13.08 -3.21 -7.39
CA LEU A 164 -13.30 -2.59 -8.71
C LEU A 164 -14.45 -1.57 -8.71
N SER A 165 -15.47 -1.78 -7.88
CA SER A 165 -16.59 -0.84 -7.74
C SER A 165 -16.21 0.46 -7.02
N LEU A 166 -15.11 0.45 -6.28
CA LEU A 166 -14.65 1.60 -5.49
C LEU A 166 -13.42 2.29 -6.07
N ILE A 167 -12.47 1.51 -6.58
CA ILE A 167 -11.12 1.97 -6.88
C ILE A 167 -10.64 1.33 -8.19
N HIS A 168 -9.91 2.08 -9.01
CA HIS A 168 -9.15 1.48 -10.11
C HIS A 168 -8.10 0.53 -9.55
N ILE A 169 -8.28 -0.79 -9.80
CA ILE A 169 -7.25 -1.80 -9.52
C ILE A 169 -6.29 -1.77 -10.71
N SER A 170 -5.05 -1.40 -10.48
CA SER A 170 -3.99 -1.71 -11.43
C SER A 170 -3.52 -3.14 -11.18
N GLU A 171 -3.07 -3.80 -12.25
CA GLU A 171 -2.55 -5.16 -12.35
C GLU A 171 -1.98 -5.75 -11.04
N PRO A 172 -2.22 -7.03 -10.74
CA PRO A 172 -1.60 -7.68 -9.60
C PRO A 172 -0.09 -7.51 -9.69
N THR A 173 0.50 -6.93 -8.64
CA THR A 173 1.96 -6.91 -8.52
C THR A 173 2.44 -8.35 -8.65
N ARG A 174 3.18 -8.66 -9.71
CA ARG A 174 3.84 -9.96 -9.83
C ARG A 174 4.61 -10.17 -8.54
N LEU A 175 4.33 -11.27 -7.86
CA LEU A 175 5.17 -11.82 -6.82
C LEU A 175 6.59 -11.91 -7.40
N GLY A 176 7.39 -10.96 -7.13
CA GLY A 176 8.71 -10.84 -7.69
C GLY A 176 9.57 -10.02 -6.77
N MET A 177 10.20 -10.75 -5.94
CA MET A 177 11.53 -10.55 -5.40
C MET A 177 11.66 -9.55 -4.26
N ILE A 178 11.65 -10.12 -3.11
CA ILE A 178 12.51 -9.80 -1.99
C ILE A 178 13.96 -9.94 -2.43
#